data_eda4b3af1ece8dc9a2413cea07c04103
#
_entry.id   eda4b3af1ece8dc9a2413cea07c04103
#
_cell.length_a   1.000
_cell.length_b   1.000
_cell.length_c   1.000
_cell.angle_alpha   90.00
_cell.angle_beta   90.00
_cell.angle_gamma   90.00
#
_symmetry.space_group_name_H-M   'P 1'
#
loop_
_entity.id
_entity.type
_entity.pdbx_description
1 polymer ?
#
loop_
_entity_poly.entity_id
_entity_poly.type
_entity_poly.pdbx_seq_one_letter_code
_entity_poly.pdbx_strand_id
1 'polypeptide(L)'
;AIGFAILPQRIPHLPMQASEYAQKVQLMISGGDELDVIPIFFSYASSWIAMNGIEDMTPYMDSPEGQAIIDTLGKDNAYVGSMNGILFGFPAQKESVELGGLCMRADICDELGITEEYGLAKNQDEYTGKVYDWSVAGDIFEKVKEAHPELTPLYMQGSSSQINRLAFFDSLADNFGVLDWEADHDSTTVVNQYETDTYKNAISLLADWYDKGYIYQDALTDQQGSATMMKAGNTFSYMSAIKPGFLVEANASNGTECYAMYFGNNVEGGISTTNVSFYDTGIASNSADPEMAFKFISALYTDPEVMNLWQLGIEGTNYQVLDDGTAYYVDGEDASNFKYHQNTGWFMGNQFNTYVWNDGSRDTNYWEKLQSHNDWAQYSPAFGFMWDSSNYSTQITALQNALSTYRPALETGSVGTAGLEETLQKLNDALYAAGLQDVMDAKQEQLNTWLDENGATKTPQSNLDKIEAAKEAYN
;
A
#
# COMPACT_ATOMS: atom_id res chain seq x y z
N ALA A 1 7.37 -29.62 19.98
CA ALA A 1 7.28 -30.17 18.62
C ALA A 1 5.88 -30.74 18.45
N ILE A 2 5.00 -29.97 17.84
CA ILE A 2 3.68 -30.45 17.40
C ILE A 2 3.94 -31.08 16.03
N GLY A 3 3.99 -32.42 16.01
CA GLY A 3 4.12 -33.14 14.77
C GLY A 3 2.84 -33.00 13.95
N PHE A 4 2.84 -32.18 12.94
CA PHE A 4 1.83 -32.19 11.90
C PHE A 4 1.98 -33.48 11.10
N ALA A 5 1.02 -34.41 11.25
CA ALA A 5 0.86 -35.46 10.27
C ALA A 5 0.31 -34.80 8.99
N ILE A 6 1.21 -34.44 8.09
CA ILE A 6 0.83 -34.03 6.73
C ILE A 6 0.24 -35.24 6.06
N LEU A 7 -1.07 -35.38 6.11
CA LEU A 7 -1.78 -36.26 5.18
C LEU A 7 -1.54 -35.67 3.78
N PRO A 8 -1.32 -36.51 2.75
CA PRO A 8 -1.05 -36.05 1.39
C PRO A 8 -2.32 -35.55 0.69
N GLN A 9 -3.12 -34.75 1.33
CA GLN A 9 -4.18 -33.99 0.70
C GLN A 9 -3.56 -32.64 0.34
N ARG A 10 -3.41 -32.42 -0.94
CA ARG A 10 -2.99 -31.14 -1.51
C ARG A 10 -3.92 -30.08 -0.95
N ILE A 11 -3.36 -29.04 -0.34
CA ILE A 11 -4.10 -27.80 -0.13
C ILE A 11 -4.49 -27.33 -1.54
N PRO A 12 -5.78 -27.37 -1.93
CA PRO A 12 -6.16 -27.00 -3.27
C PRO A 12 -5.98 -25.49 -3.42
N HIS A 13 -4.93 -25.10 -4.12
CA HIS A 13 -4.72 -23.73 -4.53
C HIS A 13 -5.65 -23.42 -5.70
N LEU A 14 -6.51 -22.42 -5.54
CA LEU A 14 -7.38 -21.92 -6.61
C LEU A 14 -6.80 -20.59 -7.13
N PRO A 15 -5.89 -20.60 -8.11
CA PRO A 15 -5.37 -19.39 -8.68
C PRO A 15 -6.47 -18.63 -9.42
N MET A 16 -6.63 -17.36 -9.11
CA MET A 16 -7.64 -16.49 -9.72
C MET A 16 -6.98 -15.19 -10.17
N GLN A 17 -7.49 -14.62 -11.27
CA GLN A 17 -7.11 -13.28 -11.66
C GLN A 17 -7.65 -12.28 -10.64
N ALA A 18 -6.85 -11.29 -10.22
CA ALA A 18 -7.26 -10.31 -9.22
C ALA A 18 -8.57 -9.59 -9.58
N SER A 19 -8.78 -9.30 -10.87
CA SER A 19 -10.00 -8.66 -11.38
C SER A 19 -11.28 -9.50 -11.25
N GLU A 20 -11.15 -10.82 -11.12
CA GLU A 20 -12.28 -11.76 -11.02
C GLU A 20 -12.44 -12.31 -9.61
N TYR A 21 -11.47 -12.10 -8.74
CA TYR A 21 -11.34 -12.73 -7.43
C TYR A 21 -12.59 -12.54 -6.58
N ALA A 22 -12.98 -11.30 -6.33
CA ALA A 22 -14.09 -10.99 -5.44
C ALA A 22 -15.41 -11.60 -5.91
N GLN A 23 -15.69 -11.52 -7.21
CA GLN A 23 -16.91 -12.10 -7.79
C GLN A 23 -16.92 -13.63 -7.68
N LYS A 24 -15.79 -14.28 -7.95
CA LYS A 24 -15.66 -15.73 -7.83
C LYS A 24 -15.82 -16.21 -6.41
N VAL A 25 -15.12 -15.60 -5.46
CA VAL A 25 -15.23 -15.94 -4.03
C VAL A 25 -16.67 -15.76 -3.55
N GLN A 26 -17.32 -14.66 -3.89
CA GLN A 26 -18.71 -14.41 -3.53
C GLN A 26 -19.67 -15.48 -4.12
N LEU A 27 -19.44 -15.91 -5.36
CA LEU A 27 -20.22 -16.98 -5.97
C LEU A 27 -19.99 -18.33 -5.29
N MET A 28 -18.75 -18.65 -4.93
CA MET A 28 -18.39 -19.89 -4.23
C MET A 28 -19.01 -19.93 -2.83
N ILE A 29 -18.91 -18.85 -2.04
CA ILE A 29 -19.57 -18.75 -0.74
C ILE A 29 -21.09 -18.92 -0.90
N SER A 30 -21.72 -18.21 -1.84
CA SER A 30 -23.18 -18.29 -2.06
C SER A 30 -23.62 -19.63 -2.64
N GLY A 31 -22.76 -20.29 -3.41
CA GLY A 31 -23.00 -21.60 -4.03
C GLY A 31 -22.79 -22.76 -3.07
N GLY A 32 -22.17 -22.53 -1.91
CA GLY A 32 -21.82 -23.56 -0.95
C GLY A 32 -20.58 -24.39 -1.34
N ASP A 33 -19.74 -23.86 -2.25
CA ASP A 33 -18.44 -24.45 -2.54
C ASP A 33 -17.52 -24.24 -1.33
N GLU A 34 -16.88 -25.31 -0.84
CA GLU A 34 -16.02 -25.26 0.33
C GLU A 34 -14.82 -24.35 0.10
N LEU A 35 -14.68 -23.35 0.97
CA LEU A 35 -13.55 -22.44 1.05
C LEU A 35 -13.11 -22.33 2.51
N ASP A 36 -11.81 -22.42 2.76
CA ASP A 36 -11.27 -22.28 4.11
C ASP A 36 -10.64 -20.88 4.29
N VAL A 37 -9.39 -20.73 3.90
CA VAL A 37 -8.64 -19.47 4.06
C VAL A 37 -8.75 -18.62 2.81
N ILE A 38 -9.15 -17.38 2.98
CA ILE A 38 -9.37 -16.42 1.89
C ILE A 38 -8.68 -15.09 2.18
N PRO A 39 -8.01 -14.47 1.20
CA PRO A 39 -7.67 -13.07 1.25
C PRO A 39 -8.94 -12.19 1.18
N ILE A 40 -9.05 -11.24 2.09
CA ILE A 40 -10.17 -10.31 2.15
C ILE A 40 -9.64 -8.91 1.84
N PHE A 41 -10.05 -8.36 0.71
CA PHE A 41 -9.75 -6.97 0.40
C PHE A 41 -10.61 -6.06 1.24
N PHE A 42 -10.04 -5.02 1.79
CA PHE A 42 -10.74 -4.03 2.58
C PHE A 42 -12.07 -3.56 1.94
N SER A 43 -12.05 -3.30 0.65
CA SER A 43 -13.22 -2.81 -0.12
C SER A 43 -14.38 -3.79 -0.18
N TYR A 44 -14.18 -5.07 0.12
CA TYR A 44 -15.24 -6.10 0.09
C TYR A 44 -15.66 -6.55 1.49
N ALA A 45 -14.91 -6.23 2.54
CA ALA A 45 -15.15 -6.69 3.90
C ALA A 45 -16.60 -6.41 4.35
N SER A 46 -17.07 -5.16 4.24
CA SER A 46 -18.42 -4.75 4.62
C SER A 46 -19.49 -5.58 3.91
N SER A 47 -19.39 -5.76 2.59
CA SER A 47 -20.37 -6.52 1.81
C SER A 47 -20.37 -8.01 2.13
N TRP A 48 -19.17 -8.59 2.37
CA TRP A 48 -19.03 -10.01 2.69
C TRP A 48 -19.50 -10.31 4.12
N ILE A 49 -19.27 -9.40 5.08
CA ILE A 49 -19.85 -9.48 6.43
C ILE A 49 -21.38 -9.40 6.34
N ALA A 50 -21.95 -8.45 5.60
CA ALA A 50 -23.38 -8.28 5.46
C ALA A 50 -24.12 -9.51 4.86
N MET A 51 -23.44 -10.27 3.99
CA MET A 51 -23.99 -11.52 3.44
C MET A 51 -23.67 -12.76 4.28
N ASN A 52 -23.10 -12.61 5.49
CA ASN A 52 -22.60 -13.69 6.34
C ASN A 52 -21.60 -14.60 5.60
N GLY A 53 -20.72 -14.04 4.78
CA GLY A 53 -19.76 -14.76 3.96
C GLY A 53 -18.42 -15.04 4.64
N ILE A 54 -18.20 -14.46 5.82
CA ILE A 54 -16.94 -14.53 6.57
C ILE A 54 -17.21 -15.12 7.97
N GLU A 55 -16.30 -15.97 8.43
CA GLU A 55 -16.28 -16.49 9.80
C GLU A 55 -15.79 -15.40 10.77
N ASP A 56 -16.47 -15.26 11.90
CA ASP A 56 -16.00 -14.39 12.99
C ASP A 56 -14.88 -15.08 13.77
N MET A 57 -13.67 -14.54 13.67
CA MET A 57 -12.51 -15.09 14.35
C MET A 57 -12.35 -14.63 15.81
N THR A 58 -13.21 -13.71 16.30
CA THR A 58 -13.17 -13.23 17.69
C THR A 58 -13.14 -14.36 18.72
N PRO A 59 -13.96 -15.43 18.60
CA PRO A 59 -13.95 -16.52 19.58
C PRO A 59 -12.63 -17.32 19.66
N TYR A 60 -11.82 -17.29 18.59
CA TYR A 60 -10.54 -18.01 18.56
C TYR A 60 -9.40 -17.24 19.22
N MET A 61 -9.57 -15.92 19.47
CA MET A 61 -8.49 -15.08 19.98
C MET A 61 -8.06 -15.40 21.42
N ASP A 62 -8.93 -16.05 22.20
CA ASP A 62 -8.60 -16.54 23.55
C ASP A 62 -7.79 -17.84 23.55
N SER A 63 -7.63 -18.49 22.39
CA SER A 63 -6.82 -19.70 22.25
C SER A 63 -5.31 -19.39 22.28
N PRO A 64 -4.44 -20.40 22.52
CA PRO A 64 -2.99 -20.22 22.41
C PRO A 64 -2.55 -19.67 21.06
N GLU A 65 -3.20 -20.09 19.98
CA GLU A 65 -2.95 -19.63 18.60
C GLU A 65 -3.33 -18.15 18.44
N GLY A 66 -4.46 -17.72 19.00
CA GLY A 66 -4.89 -16.33 18.99
C GLY A 66 -3.95 -15.43 19.78
N GLN A 67 -3.51 -15.87 20.95
CA GLN A 67 -2.52 -15.13 21.75
C GLN A 67 -1.17 -15.01 21.01
N ALA A 68 -0.74 -16.05 20.31
CA ALA A 68 0.49 -16.03 19.52
C ALA A 68 0.40 -15.02 18.34
N ILE A 69 -0.78 -14.85 17.70
CA ILE A 69 -1.02 -13.81 16.71
C ILE A 69 -0.91 -12.42 17.37
N ILE A 70 -1.52 -12.21 18.54
CA ILE A 70 -1.44 -10.94 19.28
C ILE A 70 0.01 -10.61 19.64
N ASP A 71 0.78 -11.59 20.09
CA ASP A 71 2.19 -11.40 20.44
C ASP A 71 3.04 -11.04 19.20
N THR A 72 2.66 -11.54 18.03
CA THR A 72 3.38 -11.28 16.77
C THR A 72 3.03 -9.94 16.16
N LEU A 73 1.75 -9.62 16.04
CA LEU A 73 1.26 -8.41 15.37
C LEU A 73 1.20 -7.19 16.28
N GLY A 74 1.16 -7.41 17.60
CA GLY A 74 0.69 -6.41 18.55
C GLY A 74 -0.85 -6.35 18.57
N LYS A 75 -1.40 -5.94 19.71
CA LYS A 75 -2.86 -5.96 19.92
C LYS A 75 -3.62 -5.15 18.87
N ASP A 76 -3.16 -3.93 18.59
CA ASP A 76 -3.88 -3.02 17.70
C ASP A 76 -3.93 -3.55 16.26
N ASN A 77 -2.82 -4.09 15.74
CA ASN A 77 -2.79 -4.71 14.43
C ASN A 77 -3.55 -6.04 14.38
N ALA A 78 -3.54 -6.83 15.47
CA ALA A 78 -4.27 -8.10 15.51
C ALA A 78 -5.80 -7.92 15.45
N TYR A 79 -6.30 -6.74 15.80
CA TYR A 79 -7.73 -6.41 15.75
C TYR A 79 -8.09 -5.37 14.69
N VAL A 80 -7.13 -4.92 13.87
CA VAL A 80 -7.40 -3.91 12.82
C VAL A 80 -8.44 -4.38 11.80
N GLY A 81 -8.48 -5.69 11.51
CA GLY A 81 -9.47 -6.32 10.64
C GLY A 81 -10.79 -6.62 11.37
N SER A 82 -11.31 -5.64 12.13
CA SER A 82 -12.57 -5.78 12.87
C SER A 82 -13.62 -4.76 12.38
N MET A 83 -14.85 -5.23 12.17
CA MET A 83 -15.98 -4.39 11.81
C MET A 83 -17.26 -4.89 12.48
N ASN A 84 -18.03 -4.00 13.11
CA ASN A 84 -19.30 -4.33 13.77
C ASN A 84 -19.18 -5.46 14.81
N GLY A 85 -18.04 -5.54 15.52
CA GLY A 85 -17.75 -6.58 16.52
C GLY A 85 -17.34 -7.93 15.95
N ILE A 86 -17.12 -8.04 14.65
CA ILE A 86 -16.64 -9.25 13.94
C ILE A 86 -15.18 -9.04 13.59
N LEU A 87 -14.28 -9.91 14.04
CA LEU A 87 -12.90 -10.00 13.57
C LEU A 87 -12.88 -10.85 12.31
N PHE A 88 -12.78 -10.21 11.15
CA PHE A 88 -12.91 -10.89 9.86
C PHE A 88 -11.57 -11.29 9.24
N GLY A 89 -10.44 -10.71 9.68
CA GLY A 89 -9.14 -11.02 9.09
C GLY A 89 -7.97 -10.44 9.85
N PHE A 90 -6.77 -10.87 9.46
CA PHE A 90 -5.50 -10.36 9.96
C PHE A 90 -4.68 -9.77 8.82
N PRO A 91 -4.11 -8.57 8.97
CA PRO A 91 -3.23 -7.97 7.97
C PRO A 91 -1.91 -8.74 7.88
N ALA A 92 -1.27 -8.68 6.72
CA ALA A 92 0.09 -9.21 6.62
C ALA A 92 1.05 -8.44 7.53
N GLN A 93 1.94 -9.16 8.21
CA GLN A 93 3.04 -8.56 8.96
C GLN A 93 4.16 -8.18 7.99
N LYS A 94 4.23 -6.90 7.66
CA LYS A 94 5.15 -6.34 6.68
C LYS A 94 5.46 -4.87 6.98
N GLU A 95 6.22 -4.22 6.09
CA GLU A 95 6.27 -2.76 6.08
C GLU A 95 4.91 -2.19 5.69
N SER A 96 4.46 -1.18 6.42
CA SER A 96 3.13 -0.57 6.24
C SER A 96 3.20 0.93 6.01
N VAL A 97 4.31 1.59 6.39
CA VAL A 97 4.48 3.02 6.15
C VAL A 97 4.76 3.27 4.67
N GLU A 98 4.07 4.26 4.11
CA GLU A 98 4.31 4.74 2.76
C GLU A 98 5.00 6.10 2.80
N LEU A 99 6.21 6.17 2.24
CA LEU A 99 6.95 7.39 2.03
C LEU A 99 7.06 7.66 0.53
N GLY A 100 6.60 8.81 0.09
CA GLY A 100 6.61 9.20 -1.32
C GLY A 100 8.01 9.56 -1.82
N GLY A 101 8.21 9.42 -3.12
CA GLY A 101 9.44 9.88 -3.75
C GLY A 101 9.48 9.66 -5.25
N LEU A 102 10.61 9.97 -5.85
CA LEU A 102 10.90 9.78 -7.26
C LEU A 102 11.91 8.65 -7.47
N CYS A 103 11.58 7.78 -8.42
CA CYS A 103 12.54 6.89 -9.08
C CYS A 103 13.03 7.59 -10.35
N MET A 104 14.33 7.84 -10.44
CA MET A 104 14.94 8.67 -11.49
C MET A 104 16.04 7.90 -12.21
N ARG A 105 16.18 8.09 -13.52
CA ARG A 105 17.26 7.49 -14.31
C ARG A 105 18.64 7.99 -13.84
N ALA A 106 19.50 7.05 -13.46
CA ALA A 106 20.80 7.36 -12.91
C ALA A 106 21.72 8.04 -13.94
N ASP A 107 21.71 7.58 -15.20
CA ASP A 107 22.51 8.16 -16.29
C ASP A 107 22.23 9.66 -16.52
N ILE A 108 20.98 10.06 -16.46
CA ILE A 108 20.57 11.47 -16.61
C ILE A 108 20.92 12.28 -15.36
N CYS A 109 20.73 11.70 -14.16
CA CYS A 109 21.13 12.37 -12.91
C CYS A 109 22.63 12.64 -12.89
N ASP A 110 23.46 11.69 -13.32
CA ASP A 110 24.91 11.81 -13.38
C ASP A 110 25.32 12.87 -14.44
N GLU A 111 24.72 12.85 -15.61
CA GLU A 111 24.99 13.81 -16.70
C GLU A 111 24.71 15.25 -16.28
N LEU A 112 23.60 15.46 -15.57
CA LEU A 112 23.13 16.81 -15.20
C LEU A 112 23.64 17.30 -13.84
N GLY A 113 24.52 16.52 -13.17
CA GLY A 113 25.10 16.86 -11.86
C GLY A 113 24.12 16.77 -10.69
N ILE A 114 22.94 16.18 -10.90
CA ILE A 114 21.91 15.98 -9.87
C ILE A 114 22.42 15.04 -8.79
N THR A 115 23.21 14.03 -9.19
CA THR A 115 23.82 13.06 -8.29
C THR A 115 24.72 13.73 -7.24
N GLU A 116 25.62 14.63 -7.65
CA GLU A 116 26.50 15.36 -6.75
C GLU A 116 25.74 16.40 -5.90
N GLU A 117 24.78 17.11 -6.51
CA GLU A 117 24.03 18.15 -5.84
C GLU A 117 23.21 17.63 -4.66
N TYR A 118 22.58 16.47 -4.82
CA TYR A 118 21.73 15.88 -3.79
C TYR A 118 22.38 14.71 -3.04
N GLY A 119 23.61 14.32 -3.41
CA GLY A 119 24.36 13.23 -2.78
C GLY A 119 23.71 11.88 -2.99
N LEU A 120 23.17 11.63 -4.20
CA LEU A 120 22.53 10.37 -4.52
C LEU A 120 23.55 9.25 -4.66
N ALA A 121 23.20 8.04 -4.24
CA ALA A 121 24.07 6.89 -4.39
C ALA A 121 23.28 5.65 -4.86
N LYS A 122 23.99 4.78 -5.57
CA LYS A 122 23.42 3.54 -6.08
C LYS A 122 23.00 2.63 -4.92
N ASN A 123 21.83 2.01 -5.09
CA ASN A 123 21.25 1.10 -4.10
C ASN A 123 21.00 1.75 -2.71
N GLN A 124 20.98 3.08 -2.63
CA GLN A 124 20.59 3.81 -1.43
C GLN A 124 19.10 4.19 -1.53
N ASP A 125 18.28 3.35 -0.93
CA ASP A 125 16.84 3.55 -0.80
C ASP A 125 16.34 3.48 0.65
N GLU A 126 17.27 3.41 1.62
CA GLU A 126 16.92 3.53 3.03
C GLU A 126 16.57 4.97 3.39
N TYR A 127 15.44 5.12 4.07
CA TYR A 127 15.00 6.41 4.55
C TYR A 127 15.75 6.82 5.83
N THR A 128 16.34 8.00 5.80
CA THR A 128 17.13 8.56 6.91
C THR A 128 16.44 9.73 7.63
N GLY A 129 15.19 10.03 7.27
CA GLY A 129 14.47 11.23 7.73
C GLY A 129 14.68 12.44 6.82
N LYS A 130 15.54 12.36 5.79
CA LYS A 130 15.72 13.45 4.83
C LYS A 130 14.65 13.39 3.75
N VAL A 131 13.83 14.39 3.68
CA VAL A 131 12.79 14.57 2.67
C VAL A 131 12.98 15.90 1.98
N TYR A 132 12.63 15.97 0.70
CA TYR A 132 12.69 17.19 -0.09
C TYR A 132 11.28 17.68 -0.39
N ASP A 133 11.09 19.01 -0.36
CA ASP A 133 9.86 19.60 -0.85
C ASP A 133 9.66 19.34 -2.35
N TRP A 134 8.42 19.17 -2.78
CA TRP A 134 8.09 18.89 -4.18
C TRP A 134 8.49 20.00 -5.17
N SER A 135 8.73 21.23 -4.70
CA SER A 135 9.29 22.30 -5.55
C SER A 135 10.67 21.94 -6.10
N VAL A 136 11.50 21.22 -5.30
CA VAL A 136 12.81 20.73 -5.74
C VAL A 136 12.66 19.75 -6.91
N ALA A 137 11.61 18.92 -6.93
CA ALA A 137 11.33 18.07 -8.08
C ALA A 137 11.06 18.90 -9.35
N GLY A 138 10.35 20.02 -9.21
CA GLY A 138 10.12 20.97 -10.31
C GLY A 138 11.44 21.52 -10.87
N ASP A 139 12.40 21.89 -10.03
CA ASP A 139 13.72 22.39 -10.46
C ASP A 139 14.52 21.28 -11.19
N ILE A 140 14.42 20.04 -10.72
CA ILE A 140 15.03 18.88 -11.41
C ILE A 140 14.37 18.66 -12.78
N PHE A 141 13.05 18.73 -12.86
CA PHE A 141 12.32 18.55 -14.13
C PHE A 141 12.64 19.65 -15.13
N GLU A 142 12.85 20.90 -14.68
CA GLU A 142 13.30 21.99 -15.55
C GLU A 142 14.66 21.69 -16.15
N LYS A 143 15.67 21.30 -15.34
CA LYS A 143 17.00 20.92 -15.83
C LYS A 143 16.94 19.79 -16.86
N VAL A 144 16.11 18.76 -16.59
CA VAL A 144 15.93 17.62 -17.50
C VAL A 144 15.28 18.09 -18.81
N LYS A 145 14.23 18.92 -18.74
CA LYS A 145 13.51 19.40 -19.92
C LYS A 145 14.35 20.32 -20.81
N GLU A 146 15.20 21.14 -20.21
CA GLU A 146 16.13 21.99 -20.93
C GLU A 146 17.22 21.20 -21.66
N ALA A 147 17.80 20.18 -20.99
CA ALA A 147 18.87 19.36 -21.56
C ALA A 147 18.35 18.30 -22.56
N HIS A 148 17.20 17.70 -22.25
CA HIS A 148 16.59 16.59 -22.98
C HIS A 148 15.12 16.90 -23.30
N PRO A 149 14.83 17.84 -24.23
CA PRO A 149 13.46 18.24 -24.56
C PRO A 149 12.58 17.09 -25.09
N GLU A 150 13.18 16.01 -25.60
CA GLU A 150 12.52 14.80 -26.07
C GLU A 150 12.08 13.88 -24.94
N LEU A 151 12.70 13.98 -23.75
CA LEU A 151 12.31 13.17 -22.60
C LEU A 151 11.08 13.75 -21.88
N THR A 152 10.29 12.87 -21.33
CA THR A 152 9.28 13.21 -20.32
C THR A 152 9.94 13.25 -18.94
N PRO A 153 10.02 14.40 -18.26
CA PRO A 153 10.58 14.46 -16.91
C PRO A 153 9.86 13.56 -15.91
N LEU A 154 8.52 13.60 -15.88
CA LEU A 154 7.67 12.83 -14.97
C LEU A 154 6.61 12.04 -15.74
N TYR A 155 6.66 10.71 -15.61
CA TYR A 155 5.62 9.84 -16.13
C TYR A 155 4.50 9.66 -15.11
N MET A 156 3.28 9.84 -15.57
CA MET A 156 2.04 9.60 -14.82
C MET A 156 0.99 8.94 -15.71
N GLN A 157 -0.01 8.30 -15.09
CA GLN A 157 -1.15 7.68 -15.77
C GLN A 157 -2.47 8.09 -15.12
N GLY A 158 -3.49 8.36 -15.93
CA GLY A 158 -4.84 8.67 -15.46
C GLY A 158 -5.56 7.50 -14.78
N SER A 159 -5.15 6.27 -15.08
CA SER A 159 -5.69 5.06 -14.44
C SER A 159 -5.23 4.85 -13.00
N SER A 160 -4.13 5.50 -12.58
CA SER A 160 -3.54 5.34 -11.24
C SER A 160 -3.37 6.70 -10.56
N SER A 161 -4.02 6.89 -9.41
CA SER A 161 -3.81 8.08 -8.58
C SER A 161 -2.43 8.04 -7.92
N GLN A 162 -1.75 9.18 -7.93
CA GLN A 162 -0.51 9.39 -7.19
C GLN A 162 -0.67 10.47 -6.12
N ILE A 163 -1.92 10.85 -5.82
CA ILE A 163 -2.20 11.96 -4.90
C ILE A 163 -1.66 11.71 -3.50
N ASN A 164 -1.68 10.46 -3.04
CA ASN A 164 -1.15 10.04 -1.76
C ASN A 164 0.40 10.14 -1.64
N ARG A 165 1.11 10.49 -2.72
CA ARG A 165 2.54 10.84 -2.69
C ARG A 165 2.76 12.34 -2.48
N LEU A 166 1.76 13.13 -2.81
CA LEU A 166 1.78 14.59 -2.79
C LEU A 166 1.03 15.17 -1.59
N ALA A 167 0.10 14.42 -1.02
CA ALA A 167 -0.82 14.88 0.00
C ALA A 167 -1.24 13.73 0.92
N PHE A 168 -1.26 13.96 2.23
CA PHE A 168 -1.55 12.94 3.23
C PHE A 168 -3.00 13.00 3.70
N PHE A 169 -3.74 11.92 3.41
CA PHE A 169 -5.10 11.70 3.90
C PHE A 169 -5.22 10.31 4.53
N ASP A 170 -5.99 10.19 5.61
CA ASP A 170 -6.58 8.91 5.93
C ASP A 170 -7.88 8.77 5.13
N SER A 171 -7.87 7.83 4.20
CA SER A 171 -8.97 7.63 3.24
C SER A 171 -10.26 7.11 3.88
N LEU A 172 -10.19 6.60 5.11
CA LEU A 172 -11.31 5.94 5.80
C LEU A 172 -12.06 4.97 4.87
N ALA A 173 -11.32 4.16 4.14
CA ALA A 173 -11.72 3.11 3.20
C ALA A 173 -11.88 3.53 1.72
N ASP A 174 -12.52 4.62 1.39
CA ASP A 174 -13.02 4.85 0.02
C ASP A 174 -12.78 6.26 -0.56
N ASN A 175 -12.14 7.16 0.18
CA ASN A 175 -11.92 8.57 -0.17
C ASN A 175 -13.21 9.42 -0.31
N PHE A 176 -14.37 8.90 0.09
CA PHE A 176 -15.61 9.66 0.17
C PHE A 176 -15.85 10.11 1.61
N GLY A 177 -15.16 11.15 2.00
CA GLY A 177 -14.98 11.58 3.38
C GLY A 177 -13.71 10.96 3.99
N VAL A 178 -12.74 11.82 4.24
CA VAL A 178 -11.39 11.48 4.71
C VAL A 178 -11.04 12.29 5.96
N LEU A 179 -9.96 11.92 6.66
CA LEU A 179 -9.29 12.85 7.56
C LEU A 179 -8.18 13.56 6.78
N ASP A 180 -8.17 14.89 6.78
CA ASP A 180 -7.08 15.67 6.21
C ASP A 180 -5.92 15.72 7.21
N TRP A 181 -5.14 14.67 7.17
CA TRP A 181 -4.08 14.41 8.13
C TRP A 181 -2.89 15.36 7.94
N GLU A 182 -2.62 15.80 6.72
CA GLU A 182 -1.56 16.78 6.46
C GLU A 182 -1.86 18.16 7.09
N ALA A 183 -3.13 18.56 7.07
CA ALA A 183 -3.55 19.81 7.68
C ALA A 183 -3.57 19.74 9.22
N ASP A 184 -4.00 18.61 9.79
CA ASP A 184 -4.06 18.37 11.23
C ASP A 184 -3.99 16.87 11.53
N HIS A 185 -2.86 16.41 12.06
CA HIS A 185 -2.60 15.01 12.40
C HIS A 185 -3.54 14.43 13.46
N ASP A 186 -4.09 15.27 14.33
CA ASP A 186 -4.99 14.85 15.40
C ASP A 186 -6.47 14.99 15.01
N SER A 187 -6.77 15.45 13.79
CA SER A 187 -8.13 15.65 13.33
C SER A 187 -8.89 14.34 13.23
N THR A 188 -10.10 14.32 13.80
CA THR A 188 -11.10 13.25 13.66
C THR A 188 -12.33 13.73 12.91
N THR A 189 -12.23 14.86 12.22
CA THR A 189 -13.31 15.44 11.42
C THR A 189 -13.27 14.92 10.00
N VAL A 190 -14.35 14.26 9.59
CA VAL A 190 -14.52 13.77 8.21
C VAL A 190 -14.82 14.92 7.27
N VAL A 191 -14.00 15.08 6.24
CA VAL A 191 -14.11 16.16 5.26
C VAL A 191 -14.16 15.65 3.83
N ASN A 192 -14.68 16.47 2.91
CA ASN A 192 -14.55 16.20 1.48
C ASN A 192 -13.11 16.46 1.05
N GLN A 193 -12.36 15.41 0.69
CA GLN A 193 -10.98 15.48 0.22
C GLN A 193 -10.78 16.54 -0.87
N TYR A 194 -11.72 16.59 -1.81
CA TYR A 194 -11.62 17.42 -3.03
C TYR A 194 -11.91 18.91 -2.78
N GLU A 195 -12.28 19.29 -1.57
CA GLU A 195 -12.45 20.70 -1.15
C GLU A 195 -11.34 21.19 -0.22
N THR A 196 -10.44 20.30 0.22
CA THR A 196 -9.35 20.66 1.11
C THR A 196 -8.28 21.47 0.38
N ASP A 197 -7.57 22.31 1.13
CA ASP A 197 -6.40 23.02 0.59
C ASP A 197 -5.25 22.05 0.29
N THR A 198 -5.10 20.98 1.06
CA THR A 198 -4.15 19.89 0.84
C THR A 198 -4.30 19.30 -0.56
N TYR A 199 -5.52 18.91 -0.96
CA TYR A 199 -5.78 18.39 -2.31
C TYR A 199 -5.57 19.45 -3.40
N LYS A 200 -6.09 20.67 -3.19
CA LYS A 200 -5.97 21.77 -4.16
C LYS A 200 -4.51 22.13 -4.45
N ASN A 201 -3.66 22.16 -3.42
CA ASN A 201 -2.23 22.44 -3.59
C ASN A 201 -1.57 21.34 -4.44
N ALA A 202 -1.84 20.08 -4.16
CA ALA A 202 -1.28 18.97 -4.91
C ALA A 202 -1.68 18.99 -6.39
N ILE A 203 -2.97 19.16 -6.72
CA ILE A 203 -3.41 19.21 -8.11
C ILE A 203 -2.98 20.49 -8.83
N SER A 204 -2.79 21.60 -8.10
CA SER A 204 -2.26 22.84 -8.68
C SER A 204 -0.80 22.67 -9.12
N LEU A 205 0.00 21.97 -8.32
CA LEU A 205 1.38 21.61 -8.67
C LEU A 205 1.42 20.73 -9.93
N LEU A 206 0.55 19.73 -9.99
CA LEU A 206 0.46 18.83 -11.15
C LEU A 206 0.01 19.57 -12.42
N ALA A 207 -0.94 20.50 -12.32
CA ALA A 207 -1.40 21.31 -13.44
C ALA A 207 -0.30 22.26 -13.97
N ASP A 208 0.49 22.88 -13.07
CA ASP A 208 1.64 23.70 -13.43
C ASP A 208 2.72 22.86 -14.14
N TRP A 209 3.04 21.69 -13.62
CA TRP A 209 4.00 20.78 -14.26
C TRP A 209 3.53 20.26 -15.61
N TYR A 210 2.23 20.02 -15.78
CA TYR A 210 1.68 19.63 -17.07
C TYR A 210 1.78 20.76 -18.10
N ASP A 211 1.44 22.00 -17.73
CA ASP A 211 1.54 23.18 -18.59
C ASP A 211 2.99 23.46 -19.01
N LYS A 212 3.96 23.20 -18.14
CA LYS A 212 5.40 23.29 -18.43
C LYS A 212 5.94 22.12 -19.28
N GLY A 213 5.11 21.12 -19.54
CA GLY A 213 5.51 19.92 -20.29
C GLY A 213 6.42 18.98 -19.52
N TYR A 214 6.40 19.02 -18.18
CA TYR A 214 7.15 18.10 -17.32
C TYR A 214 6.43 16.76 -17.19
N ILE A 215 5.10 16.75 -17.18
CA ILE A 215 4.29 15.53 -17.12
C ILE A 215 4.06 14.98 -18.53
N TYR A 216 4.01 13.67 -18.65
CA TYR A 216 3.69 12.96 -19.89
C TYR A 216 2.37 13.46 -20.48
N GLN A 217 2.39 13.99 -21.69
CA GLN A 217 1.24 14.70 -22.26
C GLN A 217 0.04 13.79 -22.58
N ASP A 218 0.29 12.50 -22.84
CA ASP A 218 -0.76 11.50 -23.08
C ASP A 218 -1.15 10.73 -21.79
N ALA A 219 -0.77 11.23 -20.60
CA ALA A 219 -1.00 10.59 -19.29
C ALA A 219 -2.44 10.14 -19.07
N LEU A 220 -3.42 10.91 -19.56
CA LEU A 220 -4.84 10.62 -19.37
C LEU A 220 -5.29 9.32 -20.06
N THR A 221 -4.69 8.97 -21.19
CA THR A 221 -5.12 7.87 -22.05
C THR A 221 -4.13 6.71 -22.12
N ASP A 222 -2.93 6.92 -21.61
CA ASP A 222 -1.87 5.91 -21.66
C ASP A 222 -2.14 4.71 -20.74
N GLN A 223 -1.72 3.51 -21.19
CA GLN A 223 -1.91 2.24 -20.50
C GLN A 223 -0.60 1.46 -20.31
N GLN A 224 0.56 2.06 -20.63
CA GLN A 224 1.82 1.30 -20.70
C GLN A 224 2.47 1.03 -19.35
N GLY A 225 2.37 1.96 -18.40
CA GLY A 225 3.01 1.88 -17.10
C GLY A 225 4.46 2.39 -17.07
N SER A 226 4.86 2.84 -15.87
CA SER A 226 6.14 3.52 -15.63
C SER A 226 7.36 2.69 -16.03
N ALA A 227 7.40 1.41 -15.66
CA ALA A 227 8.53 0.53 -15.98
C ALA A 227 8.72 0.35 -17.49
N THR A 228 7.64 0.23 -18.25
CA THR A 228 7.72 0.15 -19.73
C THR A 228 8.28 1.42 -20.32
N MET A 229 7.83 2.59 -19.86
CA MET A 229 8.29 3.90 -20.34
C MET A 229 9.75 4.17 -19.95
N MET A 230 10.17 3.78 -18.76
CA MET A 230 11.58 3.84 -18.32
C MET A 230 12.45 2.95 -19.20
N LYS A 231 12.05 1.70 -19.41
CA LYS A 231 12.78 0.72 -20.25
C LYS A 231 12.89 1.15 -21.70
N ALA A 232 11.88 1.85 -22.22
CA ALA A 232 11.90 2.43 -23.58
C ALA A 232 12.81 3.68 -23.68
N GLY A 233 13.28 4.23 -22.57
CA GLY A 233 14.08 5.45 -22.53
C GLY A 233 13.30 6.74 -22.81
N ASN A 234 11.97 6.69 -22.69
CA ASN A 234 11.08 7.81 -23.03
C ASN A 234 10.79 8.74 -21.84
N THR A 235 11.12 8.31 -20.61
CA THR A 235 10.88 9.10 -19.40
C THR A 235 12.10 9.11 -18.49
N PHE A 236 12.25 10.22 -17.76
CA PHE A 236 13.31 10.38 -16.75
C PHE A 236 12.92 9.78 -15.40
N SER A 237 11.69 10.01 -14.95
CA SER A 237 11.25 9.59 -13.60
C SER A 237 9.77 9.23 -13.52
N TYR A 238 9.43 8.61 -12.39
CA TYR A 238 8.05 8.41 -11.95
C TYR A 238 7.97 8.46 -10.42
N MET A 239 6.77 8.78 -9.88
CA MET A 239 6.48 8.73 -8.45
C MET A 239 6.27 7.30 -7.97
N SER A 240 6.77 6.97 -6.78
CA SER A 240 6.55 5.69 -6.13
C SER A 240 6.58 5.81 -4.61
N ALA A 241 6.06 4.78 -3.93
CA ALA A 241 6.42 4.52 -2.54
C ALA A 241 7.85 3.97 -2.53
N ILE A 242 8.72 4.61 -1.78
CA ILE A 242 10.13 4.19 -1.64
C ILE A 242 10.30 3.53 -0.27
N LYS A 243 11.01 2.41 -0.28
CA LYS A 243 11.32 1.61 0.90
C LYS A 243 12.65 0.89 0.71
N PRO A 244 13.28 0.34 1.74
CA PRO A 244 14.46 -0.50 1.56
C PRO A 244 14.23 -1.63 0.55
N GLY A 245 15.15 -1.81 -0.39
CA GLY A 245 15.06 -2.78 -1.49
C GLY A 245 14.28 -2.33 -2.72
N PHE A 246 13.69 -1.12 -2.70
CA PHE A 246 12.94 -0.57 -3.83
C PHE A 246 13.79 -0.47 -5.10
N LEU A 247 15.02 0.06 -5.01
CA LEU A 247 15.88 0.26 -6.18
C LEU A 247 16.26 -1.04 -6.89
N VAL A 248 16.36 -2.12 -6.14
CA VAL A 248 16.60 -3.45 -6.70
C VAL A 248 15.50 -3.87 -7.66
N GLU A 249 14.26 -3.80 -7.18
CA GLU A 249 13.07 -4.17 -7.95
C GLU A 249 12.86 -3.18 -9.11
N ALA A 250 13.08 -1.88 -8.85
CA ALA A 250 12.95 -0.83 -9.85
C ALA A 250 13.98 -0.98 -10.97
N ASN A 251 15.25 -1.21 -10.67
CA ASN A 251 16.31 -1.41 -11.67
C ASN A 251 16.01 -2.61 -12.57
N ALA A 252 15.58 -3.72 -11.99
CA ALA A 252 15.22 -4.93 -12.73
C ALA A 252 14.02 -4.68 -13.65
N SER A 253 12.97 -4.01 -13.16
CA SER A 253 11.74 -3.74 -13.92
C SER A 253 11.98 -2.70 -15.02
N ASN A 254 12.71 -1.63 -14.70
CA ASN A 254 12.98 -0.52 -15.60
C ASN A 254 14.05 -0.85 -16.65
N GLY A 255 14.85 -1.90 -16.42
CA GLY A 255 15.96 -2.28 -17.30
C GLY A 255 17.07 -1.23 -17.37
N THR A 256 17.16 -0.34 -16.40
CA THR A 256 18.17 0.70 -16.25
C THR A 256 18.45 0.98 -14.79
N GLU A 257 19.66 1.45 -14.45
CA GLU A 257 19.95 1.95 -13.11
C GLU A 257 19.13 3.19 -12.78
N CYS A 258 18.66 3.25 -11.56
CA CYS A 258 17.89 4.37 -11.03
C CYS A 258 18.48 4.85 -9.70
N TYR A 259 18.18 6.10 -9.39
CA TYR A 259 18.31 6.67 -8.05
C TYR A 259 16.91 6.88 -7.45
N ALA A 260 16.84 6.81 -6.13
CA ALA A 260 15.64 7.13 -5.37
C ALA A 260 15.86 8.39 -4.55
N MET A 261 14.85 9.25 -4.50
CA MET A 261 14.88 10.46 -3.71
C MET A 261 13.52 10.67 -3.06
N TYR A 262 13.50 10.84 -1.75
CA TYR A 262 12.26 11.02 -0.99
C TYR A 262 11.74 12.44 -1.10
N PHE A 263 10.46 12.57 -1.38
CA PHE A 263 9.74 13.83 -1.47
C PHE A 263 8.48 13.80 -0.65
N GLY A 264 8.14 14.93 -0.03
CA GLY A 264 6.93 15.10 0.75
C GLY A 264 6.94 16.42 1.52
N ASN A 265 5.81 16.70 2.13
CA ASN A 265 5.66 17.87 2.98
C ASN A 265 6.05 17.57 4.44
N ASN A 266 6.17 16.31 4.80
CA ASN A 266 6.45 15.82 6.13
C ASN A 266 7.58 14.80 6.14
N VAL A 267 8.31 14.73 7.25
CA VAL A 267 9.37 13.71 7.49
C VAL A 267 8.76 12.33 7.69
N GLU A 268 7.60 12.25 8.33
CA GLU A 268 6.86 11.04 8.62
C GLU A 268 6.01 10.55 7.47
N GLY A 269 5.85 9.24 7.41
CA GLY A 269 4.82 8.59 6.61
C GLY A 269 3.59 8.27 7.45
N GLY A 270 2.44 8.11 6.81
CA GLY A 270 1.18 7.77 7.47
C GLY A 270 0.95 6.27 7.59
N ILE A 271 0.37 5.85 8.71
CA ILE A 271 -0.27 4.54 8.86
C ILE A 271 -1.75 4.73 9.19
N SER A 272 -2.62 4.25 8.32
CA SER A 272 -4.07 4.19 8.50
C SER A 272 -4.55 2.74 8.52
N THR A 273 -5.79 2.53 8.96
CA THR A 273 -6.45 1.23 8.87
C THR A 273 -6.43 0.69 7.43
N THR A 274 -6.73 1.54 6.46
CA THR A 274 -6.76 1.17 5.03
C THR A 274 -5.40 0.71 4.52
N ASN A 275 -4.29 1.34 4.95
CA ASN A 275 -2.96 0.93 4.53
C ASN A 275 -2.57 -0.44 5.08
N VAL A 276 -2.87 -0.70 6.35
CA VAL A 276 -2.50 -1.95 7.04
C VAL A 276 -3.42 -3.08 6.63
N SER A 277 -4.74 -2.86 6.64
CA SER A 277 -5.79 -3.84 6.36
C SER A 277 -6.24 -3.84 4.89
N PHE A 278 -5.36 -3.41 3.96
CA PHE A 278 -5.70 -3.42 2.54
C PHE A 278 -5.99 -4.83 2.04
N TYR A 279 -5.25 -5.82 2.58
CA TYR A 279 -5.50 -7.24 2.44
C TYR A 279 -5.43 -7.89 3.82
N ASP A 280 -6.50 -8.56 4.21
CA ASP A 280 -6.55 -9.38 5.41
C ASP A 280 -6.66 -10.85 5.06
N THR A 281 -6.08 -11.71 5.88
CA THR A 281 -6.25 -13.15 5.78
C THR A 281 -7.36 -13.57 6.71
N GLY A 282 -8.46 -14.08 6.17
CA GLY A 282 -9.64 -14.51 6.93
C GLY A 282 -10.11 -15.90 6.56
N ILE A 283 -11.23 -16.30 7.14
CA ILE A 283 -11.87 -17.60 6.95
C ILE A 283 -13.24 -17.40 6.32
N ALA A 284 -13.55 -18.19 5.29
CA ALA A 284 -14.88 -18.17 4.69
C ALA A 284 -15.90 -18.86 5.62
N SER A 285 -17.13 -18.34 5.67
CA SER A 285 -18.19 -18.87 6.54
C SER A 285 -18.63 -20.31 6.22
N ASN A 286 -18.27 -20.80 5.03
CA ASN A 286 -18.55 -22.16 4.58
C ASN A 286 -17.34 -23.10 4.68
N SER A 287 -16.34 -22.73 5.50
CA SER A 287 -15.24 -23.63 5.84
C SER A 287 -15.77 -24.88 6.57
N ALA A 288 -15.26 -26.03 6.18
CA ALA A 288 -15.62 -27.29 6.82
C ALA A 288 -15.00 -27.46 8.22
N ASP A 289 -13.85 -26.80 8.46
CA ASP A 289 -13.14 -26.84 9.76
C ASP A 289 -12.48 -25.47 10.03
N PRO A 290 -13.28 -24.47 10.47
CA PRO A 290 -12.77 -23.12 10.70
C PRO A 290 -11.72 -23.07 11.83
N GLU A 291 -11.77 -24.00 12.81
CA GLU A 291 -10.74 -24.07 13.85
C GLU A 291 -9.38 -24.49 13.27
N MET A 292 -9.37 -25.46 12.36
CA MET A 292 -8.13 -25.86 11.67
C MET A 292 -7.63 -24.77 10.73
N ALA A 293 -8.54 -24.09 10.02
CA ALA A 293 -8.20 -22.92 9.19
C ALA A 293 -7.55 -21.81 10.03
N PHE A 294 -8.09 -21.53 11.22
CA PHE A 294 -7.50 -20.55 12.15
C PHE A 294 -6.10 -20.97 12.63
N LYS A 295 -5.89 -22.24 12.96
CA LYS A 295 -4.56 -22.76 13.32
C LYS A 295 -3.56 -22.63 12.19
N PHE A 296 -3.99 -22.87 10.94
CA PHE A 296 -3.14 -22.68 9.77
C PHE A 296 -2.79 -21.20 9.57
N ILE A 297 -3.76 -20.28 9.72
CA ILE A 297 -3.51 -18.84 9.70
C ILE A 297 -2.49 -18.48 10.78
N SER A 298 -2.72 -18.89 12.03
CA SER A 298 -1.77 -18.61 13.12
C SER A 298 -0.36 -19.08 12.79
N ALA A 299 -0.21 -20.28 12.21
CA ALA A 299 1.10 -20.81 11.84
C ALA A 299 1.81 -19.95 10.77
N LEU A 300 1.08 -19.36 9.82
CA LEU A 300 1.67 -18.44 8.82
C LEU A 300 2.27 -17.17 9.47
N TYR A 301 1.75 -16.74 10.64
CA TYR A 301 2.28 -15.58 11.36
C TYR A 301 3.39 -15.94 12.34
N THR A 302 3.36 -17.13 12.92
CA THR A 302 4.14 -17.47 14.14
C THR A 302 5.23 -18.51 13.91
N ASP A 303 5.13 -19.29 12.83
CA ASP A 303 6.06 -20.40 12.54
C ASP A 303 6.87 -20.12 11.25
N PRO A 304 8.18 -19.81 11.37
CA PRO A 304 9.03 -19.58 10.19
C PRO A 304 9.13 -20.79 9.25
N GLU A 305 9.04 -22.03 9.76
CA GLU A 305 9.09 -23.23 8.92
C GLU A 305 7.85 -23.31 8.02
N VAL A 306 6.66 -23.04 8.58
CA VAL A 306 5.40 -23.01 7.82
C VAL A 306 5.41 -21.87 6.81
N MET A 307 5.89 -20.68 7.21
CA MET A 307 5.92 -19.54 6.31
C MET A 307 6.93 -19.72 5.17
N ASN A 308 8.12 -20.29 5.41
CA ASN A 308 9.08 -20.63 4.37
C ASN A 308 8.55 -21.74 3.44
N LEU A 309 7.90 -22.76 4.00
CA LEU A 309 7.27 -23.81 3.20
C LEU A 309 6.21 -23.22 2.25
N TRP A 310 5.41 -22.28 2.75
CA TRP A 310 4.40 -21.58 1.97
C TRP A 310 5.00 -20.70 0.87
N GLN A 311 6.03 -19.92 1.19
CA GLN A 311 6.64 -18.96 0.27
C GLN A 311 7.63 -19.61 -0.70
N LEU A 312 8.52 -20.45 -0.18
CA LEU A 312 9.70 -20.92 -0.91
C LEU A 312 9.59 -22.40 -1.29
N GLY A 313 8.70 -23.15 -0.63
CA GLY A 313 8.54 -24.58 -0.84
C GLY A 313 9.47 -25.43 0.02
N ILE A 314 10.00 -26.50 -0.53
CA ILE A 314 10.81 -27.51 0.19
C ILE A 314 12.29 -27.21 -0.01
N GLU A 315 13.02 -27.01 1.09
CA GLU A 315 14.48 -26.84 1.09
C GLU A 315 15.19 -28.02 0.41
N GLY A 316 16.20 -27.73 -0.39
CA GLY A 316 16.93 -28.71 -1.21
C GLY A 316 16.16 -29.18 -2.45
N THR A 317 14.89 -28.78 -2.63
CA THR A 317 14.06 -29.13 -3.79
C THR A 317 13.64 -27.90 -4.59
N ASN A 318 13.17 -26.85 -3.90
CA ASN A 318 12.70 -25.61 -4.51
C ASN A 318 13.63 -24.43 -4.23
N TYR A 319 14.30 -24.45 -3.09
CA TYR A 319 15.29 -23.45 -2.70
C TYR A 319 16.42 -24.11 -1.91
N GLN A 320 17.53 -23.40 -1.77
CA GLN A 320 18.63 -23.74 -0.88
C GLN A 320 18.95 -22.57 0.04
N VAL A 321 19.41 -22.87 1.25
CA VAL A 321 19.92 -21.86 2.18
C VAL A 321 21.43 -21.74 1.95
N LEU A 322 21.90 -20.51 1.77
CA LEU A 322 23.31 -20.19 1.52
C LEU A 322 24.08 -20.04 2.83
N ASP A 323 25.40 -19.98 2.75
CA ASP A 323 26.31 -19.89 3.91
C ASP A 323 26.08 -18.61 4.75
N ASP A 324 25.53 -17.56 4.15
CA ASP A 324 25.19 -16.29 4.81
C ASP A 324 23.79 -16.29 5.45
N GLY A 325 23.06 -17.40 5.35
CA GLY A 325 21.71 -17.55 5.91
C GLY A 325 20.60 -17.02 5.00
N THR A 326 20.91 -16.56 3.79
CA THR A 326 19.91 -16.18 2.78
C THR A 326 19.43 -17.40 1.98
N ALA A 327 18.31 -17.27 1.25
CA ALA A 327 17.82 -18.33 0.38
C ALA A 327 17.94 -17.96 -1.10
N TYR A 328 18.14 -18.96 -1.95
CA TYR A 328 18.19 -18.81 -3.40
C TYR A 328 17.66 -20.06 -4.11
N TYR A 329 17.55 -20.00 -5.41
CA TYR A 329 17.19 -21.16 -6.23
C TYR A 329 18.17 -22.33 -6.00
N VAL A 330 17.68 -23.57 -6.14
CA VAL A 330 18.57 -24.75 -6.16
C VAL A 330 19.44 -24.75 -7.42
N ASP A 331 20.53 -25.49 -7.40
CA ASP A 331 21.47 -25.58 -8.53
C ASP A 331 20.75 -25.97 -9.84
N GLY A 332 20.96 -25.14 -10.87
CA GLY A 332 20.36 -25.31 -12.19
C GLY A 332 18.98 -24.66 -12.37
N GLU A 333 18.44 -24.01 -11.33
CA GLU A 333 17.24 -23.17 -11.41
C GLU A 333 17.59 -21.68 -11.27
N ASP A 334 16.76 -20.83 -11.88
CA ASP A 334 16.83 -19.38 -11.83
C ASP A 334 15.42 -18.76 -11.99
N ALA A 335 15.32 -17.45 -12.06
CA ALA A 335 14.07 -16.73 -12.24
C ALA A 335 13.27 -17.13 -13.48
N SER A 336 13.90 -17.79 -14.48
CA SER A 336 13.24 -18.19 -15.73
C SER A 336 12.68 -19.62 -15.72
N ASN A 337 13.15 -20.50 -14.80
CA ASN A 337 12.86 -21.93 -14.83
C ASN A 337 12.55 -22.57 -13.47
N PHE A 338 12.42 -21.76 -12.39
CA PHE A 338 12.09 -22.26 -11.06
C PHE A 338 10.73 -22.97 -11.02
N LYS A 339 10.60 -23.96 -10.11
CA LYS A 339 9.38 -24.77 -9.99
C LYS A 339 8.37 -24.24 -9.01
N TYR A 340 8.86 -23.63 -7.92
CA TYR A 340 8.01 -23.09 -6.88
C TYR A 340 8.72 -21.92 -6.16
N HIS A 341 8.07 -20.79 -6.14
CA HIS A 341 8.38 -19.62 -5.35
C HIS A 341 7.14 -18.72 -5.35
N GLN A 342 6.54 -18.52 -4.19
CA GLN A 342 5.40 -17.63 -4.03
C GLN A 342 5.91 -16.27 -3.55
N ASN A 343 5.32 -15.22 -4.05
CA ASN A 343 5.54 -13.87 -3.51
C ASN A 343 4.23 -13.38 -2.88
N THR A 344 3.84 -13.99 -1.75
CA THR A 344 2.57 -13.72 -1.08
C THR A 344 2.73 -13.08 0.30
N GLY A 345 3.94 -12.96 0.83
CA GLY A 345 4.21 -12.41 2.16
C GLY A 345 3.81 -10.96 2.34
N TRP A 346 3.63 -10.24 1.24
CA TRP A 346 3.17 -8.84 1.28
C TRP A 346 1.66 -8.70 1.53
N PHE A 347 0.87 -9.78 1.41
CA PHE A 347 -0.58 -9.76 1.67
C PHE A 347 -1.08 -10.89 2.58
N MET A 348 -0.22 -11.84 2.99
CA MET A 348 -0.61 -12.98 3.82
C MET A 348 0.52 -13.42 4.74
N GLY A 349 0.22 -13.61 6.03
CA GLY A 349 1.17 -14.11 7.02
C GLY A 349 2.22 -13.08 7.43
N ASN A 350 3.34 -13.57 7.97
CA ASN A 350 4.47 -12.75 8.43
C ASN A 350 5.65 -12.87 7.47
N GLN A 351 5.85 -11.88 6.60
CA GLN A 351 6.96 -11.92 5.64
C GLN A 351 8.33 -11.92 6.30
N PHE A 352 8.45 -11.37 7.52
CA PHE A 352 9.71 -11.31 8.26
C PHE A 352 10.16 -12.68 8.82
N ASN A 353 9.27 -13.69 8.78
CA ASN A 353 9.59 -15.07 9.10
C ASN A 353 10.19 -15.85 7.92
N THR A 354 10.28 -15.24 6.73
CA THR A 354 10.90 -15.89 5.57
C THR A 354 12.39 -15.60 5.50
N TYR A 355 13.15 -16.48 4.84
CA TYR A 355 14.52 -16.18 4.49
C TYR A 355 14.58 -14.95 3.59
N VAL A 356 15.62 -14.13 3.76
CA VAL A 356 15.92 -13.08 2.79
C VAL A 356 16.30 -13.76 1.47
N TRP A 357 15.64 -13.37 0.38
CA TRP A 357 15.94 -13.92 -0.93
C TRP A 357 17.18 -13.26 -1.52
N ASN A 358 18.22 -14.07 -1.80
CA ASN A 358 19.48 -13.59 -2.32
C ASN A 358 19.41 -13.41 -3.84
N ASP A 359 18.96 -12.27 -4.29
CA ASP A 359 19.00 -11.85 -5.69
C ASP A 359 20.28 -11.04 -6.05
N GLY A 360 21.24 -11.03 -5.14
CA GLY A 360 22.50 -10.31 -5.29
C GLY A 360 22.43 -8.82 -4.94
N SER A 361 21.34 -8.38 -4.36
CA SER A 361 21.03 -6.97 -4.17
C SER A 361 20.47 -6.64 -2.79
N ARG A 362 19.96 -7.66 -2.08
CA ARG A 362 19.47 -7.52 -0.70
C ARG A 362 20.54 -7.91 0.29
N ASP A 363 20.75 -7.07 1.28
CA ASP A 363 21.61 -7.39 2.43
C ASP A 363 20.95 -8.46 3.30
N THR A 364 21.75 -9.21 4.06
CA THR A 364 21.26 -10.24 4.99
C THR A 364 20.33 -9.69 6.08
N ASN A 365 20.43 -8.38 6.39
CA ASN A 365 19.58 -7.67 7.34
C ASN A 365 18.39 -6.94 6.68
N TYR A 366 17.98 -7.37 5.51
CA TYR A 366 16.88 -6.72 4.75
C TYR A 366 15.57 -6.61 5.54
N TRP A 367 15.20 -7.68 6.26
CA TRP A 367 13.97 -7.67 7.07
C TRP A 367 14.06 -6.68 8.24
N GLU A 368 15.21 -6.54 8.87
CA GLU A 368 15.43 -5.57 9.94
C GLU A 368 15.31 -4.13 9.41
N LYS A 369 15.81 -3.87 8.21
CA LYS A 369 15.65 -2.58 7.53
C LYS A 369 14.19 -2.27 7.23
N LEU A 370 13.41 -3.24 6.73
CA LEU A 370 11.98 -3.06 6.47
C LEU A 370 11.16 -2.89 7.77
N GLN A 371 11.49 -3.62 8.82
CA GLN A 371 10.85 -3.41 10.13
C GLN A 371 11.12 -2.01 10.66
N SER A 372 12.39 -1.56 10.62
CA SER A 372 12.77 -0.22 11.09
C SER A 372 12.20 0.90 10.21
N HIS A 373 11.78 0.59 8.98
CA HIS A 373 11.08 1.53 8.12
C HIS A 373 9.71 1.93 8.71
N ASN A 374 9.04 1.02 9.42
CA ASN A 374 7.78 1.31 10.10
C ASN A 374 7.92 2.30 11.27
N ASP A 375 9.13 2.50 11.81
CA ASP A 375 9.38 3.47 12.86
C ASP A 375 9.22 4.94 12.40
N TRP A 376 9.17 5.17 11.09
CA TRP A 376 8.88 6.49 10.52
C TRP A 376 7.40 6.80 10.40
N ALA A 377 6.56 5.91 10.91
CA ALA A 377 5.12 6.05 10.84
C ALA A 377 4.56 6.96 11.92
N GLN A 378 3.65 7.82 11.52
CA GLN A 378 2.66 8.43 12.39
C GLN A 378 1.32 7.74 12.17
N TYR A 379 0.64 7.36 13.26
CA TYR A 379 -0.63 6.65 13.19
C TYR A 379 -1.79 7.62 13.06
N SER A 380 -2.76 7.28 12.21
CA SER A 380 -4.04 7.99 12.17
C SER A 380 -4.76 7.89 13.53
N PRO A 381 -5.40 8.96 14.01
CA PRO A 381 -6.24 8.88 15.20
C PRO A 381 -7.41 7.90 15.04
N ALA A 382 -7.80 7.59 13.81
CA ALA A 382 -8.81 6.60 13.44
C ALA A 382 -8.22 5.22 13.13
N PHE A 383 -6.97 4.93 13.47
CA PHE A 383 -6.38 3.61 13.22
C PHE A 383 -7.11 2.52 14.02
N GLY A 384 -7.64 1.53 13.32
CA GLY A 384 -8.54 0.49 13.85
C GLY A 384 -10.02 0.75 13.50
N PHE A 385 -10.37 1.95 13.04
CA PHE A 385 -11.72 2.23 12.56
C PHE A 385 -11.96 1.62 11.18
N MET A 386 -13.07 0.93 11.05
CA MET A 386 -13.55 0.33 9.80
C MET A 386 -14.93 0.89 9.44
N TRP A 387 -15.02 1.55 8.29
CA TRP A 387 -16.27 2.09 7.75
C TRP A 387 -17.20 0.99 7.22
N ASP A 388 -18.37 0.81 7.84
CA ASP A 388 -19.43 -0.04 7.31
C ASP A 388 -20.27 0.73 6.27
N SER A 389 -19.98 0.49 5.02
CA SER A 389 -20.63 1.12 3.86
C SER A 389 -21.85 0.32 3.33
N SER A 390 -22.26 -0.78 3.97
CA SER A 390 -23.25 -1.72 3.45
C SER A 390 -24.58 -1.05 3.07
N ASN A 391 -25.00 -0.04 3.84
CA ASN A 391 -26.24 0.71 3.59
C ASN A 391 -26.09 1.81 2.52
N TYR A 392 -24.88 2.06 2.02
CA TYR A 392 -24.55 3.16 1.10
C TYR A 392 -24.01 2.69 -0.25
N SER A 393 -24.14 1.41 -0.58
CA SER A 393 -23.55 0.78 -1.78
C SER A 393 -23.97 1.48 -3.09
N THR A 394 -25.22 1.97 -3.17
CA THR A 394 -25.73 2.72 -4.33
C THR A 394 -25.05 4.08 -4.45
N GLN A 395 -24.95 4.82 -3.35
CA GLN A 395 -24.26 6.13 -3.31
C GLN A 395 -22.78 5.96 -3.63
N ILE A 396 -22.10 4.99 -3.01
CA ILE A 396 -20.68 4.69 -3.27
C ILE A 396 -20.45 4.40 -4.77
N THR A 397 -21.32 3.61 -5.40
CA THR A 397 -21.22 3.35 -6.85
C THR A 397 -21.40 4.64 -7.67
N ALA A 398 -22.36 5.50 -7.31
CA ALA A 398 -22.57 6.77 -8.00
C ALA A 398 -21.39 7.74 -7.80
N LEU A 399 -20.82 7.80 -6.59
CA LEU A 399 -19.65 8.58 -6.25
C LEU A 399 -18.41 8.11 -7.04
N GLN A 400 -18.18 6.79 -7.14
CA GLN A 400 -17.09 6.22 -7.93
C GLN A 400 -17.22 6.58 -9.42
N ASN A 401 -18.42 6.58 -9.96
CA ASN A 401 -18.67 7.00 -11.36
C ASN A 401 -18.39 8.49 -11.56
N ALA A 402 -18.80 9.35 -10.64
CA ALA A 402 -18.47 10.77 -10.67
C ALA A 402 -16.97 10.99 -10.58
N LEU A 403 -16.31 10.34 -9.63
CA LEU A 403 -14.87 10.45 -9.42
C LEU A 403 -14.09 9.99 -10.66
N SER A 404 -14.42 8.86 -11.25
CA SER A 404 -13.75 8.32 -12.44
C SER A 404 -13.85 9.23 -13.66
N THR A 405 -14.85 10.12 -13.70
CA THR A 405 -15.04 11.07 -14.81
C THR A 405 -14.06 12.24 -14.77
N TYR A 406 -13.74 12.75 -13.57
CA TYR A 406 -12.99 14.01 -13.42
C TYR A 406 -11.60 13.84 -12.83
N ARG A 407 -11.44 12.91 -11.87
CA ARG A 407 -10.18 12.69 -11.14
C ARG A 407 -8.98 12.46 -12.06
N PRO A 408 -9.05 11.60 -13.10
CA PRO A 408 -7.89 11.34 -13.93
C PRO A 408 -7.29 12.60 -14.54
N ALA A 409 -8.13 13.51 -14.99
CA ALA A 409 -7.67 14.76 -15.61
C ALA A 409 -7.11 15.76 -14.58
N LEU A 410 -7.65 15.80 -13.37
CA LEU A 410 -7.13 16.63 -12.27
C LEU A 410 -5.78 16.09 -11.77
N GLU A 411 -5.71 14.79 -11.49
CA GLU A 411 -4.52 14.17 -10.86
C GLU A 411 -3.38 13.87 -11.84
N THR A 412 -3.58 14.00 -13.15
CA THR A 412 -2.49 14.05 -14.14
C THR A 412 -2.10 15.47 -14.53
N GLY A 413 -2.81 16.46 -14.00
CA GLY A 413 -2.62 17.86 -14.37
C GLY A 413 -3.11 18.21 -15.79
N SER A 414 -3.69 17.25 -16.53
CA SER A 414 -4.01 17.43 -17.96
C SER A 414 -5.11 18.48 -18.24
N VAL A 415 -5.80 18.94 -17.20
CA VAL A 415 -6.70 20.11 -17.29
C VAL A 415 -5.94 21.43 -17.44
N GLY A 416 -4.63 21.44 -17.14
CA GLY A 416 -3.82 22.64 -17.06
C GLY A 416 -4.29 23.60 -15.97
N THR A 417 -3.49 24.62 -15.68
CA THR A 417 -3.83 25.64 -14.67
C THR A 417 -5.11 26.42 -15.02
N ALA A 418 -5.39 26.61 -16.30
CA ALA A 418 -6.58 27.32 -16.77
C ALA A 418 -7.90 26.55 -16.59
N GLY A 419 -7.86 25.23 -16.63
CA GLY A 419 -9.06 24.36 -16.50
C GLY A 419 -9.29 23.81 -15.09
N LEU A 420 -8.34 24.03 -14.19
CA LEU A 420 -8.28 23.37 -12.89
C LEU A 420 -9.52 23.65 -12.02
N GLU A 421 -9.79 24.92 -11.77
CA GLU A 421 -10.89 25.34 -10.86
C GLU A 421 -12.26 24.90 -11.39
N GLU A 422 -12.49 25.08 -12.71
CA GLU A 422 -13.77 24.65 -13.32
C GLU A 422 -13.97 23.14 -13.22
N THR A 423 -12.90 22.35 -13.44
CA THR A 423 -13.00 20.88 -13.39
C THR A 423 -13.17 20.39 -11.96
N LEU A 424 -12.47 21.00 -11.01
CA LEU A 424 -12.63 20.69 -9.58
C LEU A 424 -14.03 21.01 -9.09
N GLN A 425 -14.60 22.15 -9.49
CA GLN A 425 -15.99 22.50 -9.14
C GLN A 425 -16.98 21.48 -9.71
N LYS A 426 -16.80 21.06 -10.98
CA LYS A 426 -17.65 20.03 -11.59
C LYS A 426 -17.56 18.68 -10.86
N LEU A 427 -16.36 18.30 -10.41
CA LEU A 427 -16.19 17.10 -9.59
C LEU A 427 -17.01 17.22 -8.30
N ASN A 428 -16.84 18.31 -7.54
CA ASN A 428 -17.55 18.50 -6.28
C ASN A 428 -19.06 18.54 -6.46
N ASP A 429 -19.56 19.27 -7.46
CA ASP A 429 -20.99 19.31 -7.79
C ASP A 429 -21.54 17.90 -8.09
N ALA A 430 -20.79 17.09 -8.85
CA ALA A 430 -21.19 15.72 -9.18
C ALA A 430 -21.15 14.79 -7.96
N LEU A 431 -20.16 14.93 -7.08
CA LEU A 431 -20.06 14.16 -5.85
C LEU A 431 -21.21 14.48 -4.87
N TYR A 432 -21.51 15.76 -4.66
CA TYR A 432 -22.66 16.14 -3.82
C TYR A 432 -24.00 15.68 -4.42
N ALA A 433 -24.15 15.77 -5.75
CA ALA A 433 -25.34 15.26 -6.43
C ALA A 433 -25.48 13.72 -6.33
N ALA A 434 -24.36 13.00 -6.16
CA ALA A 434 -24.31 11.55 -5.96
C ALA A 434 -24.54 11.12 -4.49
N GLY A 435 -24.67 12.07 -3.55
CA GLY A 435 -24.96 11.79 -2.14
C GLY A 435 -23.72 11.79 -1.22
N LEU A 436 -22.65 12.51 -1.58
CA LEU A 436 -21.44 12.59 -0.77
C LEU A 436 -21.70 13.04 0.67
N GLN A 437 -22.59 14.04 0.87
CA GLN A 437 -22.88 14.54 2.21
C GLN A 437 -23.45 13.45 3.12
N ASP A 438 -24.39 12.65 2.61
CA ASP A 438 -25.01 11.57 3.39
C ASP A 438 -23.98 10.51 3.79
N VAL A 439 -23.02 10.21 2.90
CA VAL A 439 -21.92 9.26 3.16
C VAL A 439 -20.97 9.84 4.21
N MET A 440 -20.58 11.10 4.11
CA MET A 440 -19.69 11.74 5.09
C MET A 440 -20.33 11.83 6.48
N ASP A 441 -21.60 12.22 6.55
CA ASP A 441 -22.34 12.33 7.81
C ASP A 441 -22.43 10.97 8.52
N ALA A 442 -22.76 9.91 7.78
CA ALA A 442 -22.83 8.56 8.32
C ALA A 442 -21.45 8.02 8.75
N LYS A 443 -20.41 8.30 7.96
CA LYS A 443 -19.03 7.93 8.30
C LYS A 443 -18.57 8.65 9.57
N GLN A 444 -18.89 9.94 9.71
CA GLN A 444 -18.58 10.72 10.91
C GLN A 444 -19.32 10.16 12.15
N GLU A 445 -20.59 9.78 12.00
CA GLU A 445 -21.36 9.17 13.10
C GLU A 445 -20.75 7.84 13.55
N GLN A 446 -20.36 6.97 12.62
CA GLN A 446 -19.68 5.71 12.93
C GLN A 446 -18.32 5.93 13.56
N LEU A 447 -17.52 6.88 13.04
CA LEU A 447 -16.22 7.23 13.60
C LEU A 447 -16.36 7.78 15.03
N ASN A 448 -17.32 8.66 15.28
CA ASN A 448 -17.56 9.19 16.62
C ASN A 448 -17.92 8.07 17.61
N THR A 449 -18.78 7.14 17.21
CA THR A 449 -19.15 5.98 18.03
C THR A 449 -17.92 5.12 18.34
N TRP A 450 -17.10 4.85 17.33
CA TRP A 450 -15.88 4.07 17.51
C TRP A 450 -14.86 4.78 18.43
N LEU A 451 -14.71 6.10 18.29
CA LEU A 451 -13.82 6.91 19.13
C LEU A 451 -14.30 6.98 20.60
N ASP A 452 -15.61 7.01 20.83
CA ASP A 452 -16.19 6.97 22.18
C ASP A 452 -15.90 5.63 22.88
N GLU A 453 -15.84 4.53 22.13
CA GLU A 453 -15.57 3.19 22.64
C GLU A 453 -14.07 2.88 22.80
N ASN A 454 -13.24 3.33 21.88
CA ASN A 454 -11.83 2.94 21.75
C ASN A 454 -10.85 4.06 22.09
N GLY A 455 -11.27 5.31 21.97
CA GLY A 455 -10.40 6.46 22.00
C GLY A 455 -9.62 6.64 20.69
N ALA A 456 -9.01 7.80 20.50
CA ALA A 456 -8.11 8.04 19.36
C ALA A 456 -6.80 7.27 19.53
N THR A 457 -6.37 6.61 18.45
CA THR A 457 -5.09 5.90 18.43
C THR A 457 -3.93 6.86 18.51
N LYS A 458 -2.88 6.47 19.21
CA LYS A 458 -1.68 7.33 19.40
C LYS A 458 -0.48 6.66 18.73
N THR A 459 0.28 7.50 18.05
CA THR A 459 1.59 7.11 17.53
C THR A 459 2.52 6.68 18.68
N PRO A 460 3.24 5.54 18.56
CA PRO A 460 4.24 5.15 19.56
C PRO A 460 5.27 6.26 19.81
N GLN A 461 5.62 6.49 21.09
CA GLN A 461 6.56 7.54 21.46
C GLN A 461 7.92 7.38 20.78
N SER A 462 8.39 6.15 20.59
CA SER A 462 9.65 5.86 19.87
C SER A 462 9.65 6.39 18.43
N ASN A 463 8.51 6.32 17.75
CA ASN A 463 8.37 6.84 16.39
C ASN A 463 8.41 8.38 16.42
N LEU A 464 7.67 9.00 17.36
CA LEU A 464 7.68 10.46 17.53
C LEU A 464 9.07 10.99 17.82
N ASP A 465 9.82 10.35 18.73
CA ASP A 465 11.20 10.73 19.07
C ASP A 465 12.13 10.64 17.85
N LYS A 466 11.98 9.61 17.01
CA LYS A 466 12.75 9.43 15.78
C LYS A 466 12.43 10.50 14.74
N ILE A 467 11.15 10.80 14.55
CA ILE A 467 10.65 11.82 13.62
C ILE A 467 11.16 13.21 14.04
N GLU A 468 11.05 13.54 15.34
CA GLU A 468 11.50 14.84 15.87
C GLU A 468 13.00 15.03 15.71
N ALA A 469 13.78 13.99 16.03
CA ALA A 469 15.24 14.03 15.84
C ALA A 469 15.63 14.27 14.37
N ALA A 470 14.89 13.74 13.42
CA ALA A 470 15.12 13.97 12.00
C ALA A 470 14.73 15.39 11.57
N LYS A 471 13.60 15.92 12.08
CA LYS A 471 13.20 17.32 11.85
C LYS A 471 14.26 18.30 12.35
N GLU A 472 14.86 18.03 13.51
CA GLU A 472 15.97 18.84 14.04
C GLU A 472 17.25 18.74 13.20
N ALA A 473 17.52 17.57 12.61
CA ALA A 473 18.76 17.34 11.86
C ALA A 473 18.74 17.95 10.44
N TYR A 474 17.56 18.10 9.83
CA TYR A 474 17.41 18.50 8.43
C TYR A 474 16.69 19.87 8.23
N ASN A 475 16.19 20.51 9.31
CA ASN A 475 15.74 21.90 9.32
C ASN A 475 16.84 22.83 9.85
#